data_d84d8452de6b19c4693ae5b401bff4ca
#
_entry.id   d84d8452de6b19c4693ae5b401bff4ca
#
_cell.length_a   1.000
_cell.length_b   1.000
_cell.length_c   1.000
_cell.angle_alpha   90.00
_cell.angle_beta   90.00
_cell.angle_gamma   90.00
#
_symmetry.space_group_name_H-M   'P 1'
#
loop_
_entity.id
_entity.type
_entity.pdbx_description
1 polymer ?
#
loop_
_entity_poly.entity_id
_entity_poly.type
_entity_poly.pdbx_seq_one_letter_code
_entity_poly.pdbx_strand_id
1 'polypeptide(L)'
;MKRFLINGPSKGVKGEINVSGAKNSCLPLMAASILFKKKVILRNAPFVKDVLTMKDLLISLGSKVELIKEKKIIKITNNKKHKLIVPYNLVSTMRAGVLTMGPLLARYPKSKIRVALGGGCALGIRDTSWHLSGFKSLGADNILKRGYVNIYSKNGLKGNIFKFPKVTVTGSSNLIMASVLIKGEHIIKNISIEPEVKDLIKFLNNSGAKIKFIGKRSIKIQGVSELINGCLLYTSPSPRD
;
A
#
# COMPACT_ATOMS: atom_id res chain seq x y z
N MET A 1 -11.55 -28.21 -6.09
CA MET A 1 -11.05 -27.59 -4.84
C MET A 1 -9.89 -28.45 -4.33
N LYS A 2 -8.71 -27.88 -4.06
CA LYS A 2 -7.60 -28.66 -3.46
C LYS A 2 -7.92 -28.87 -1.97
N ARG A 3 -7.73 -30.08 -1.46
CA ARG A 3 -7.95 -30.45 -0.07
C ARG A 3 -6.66 -31.01 0.51
N PHE A 4 -6.42 -30.81 1.79
CA PHE A 4 -5.38 -31.49 2.54
C PHE A 4 -6.02 -32.63 3.34
N LEU A 5 -5.45 -33.81 3.27
CA LEU A 5 -5.78 -34.91 4.17
C LEU A 5 -4.66 -35.02 5.21
N ILE A 6 -5.01 -34.88 6.46
CA ILE A 6 -4.05 -34.92 7.56
C ILE A 6 -4.40 -36.10 8.44
N ASN A 7 -3.49 -37.07 8.56
CA ASN A 7 -3.59 -38.19 9.47
C ASN A 7 -2.77 -37.88 10.73
N GLY A 8 -3.41 -37.79 11.85
CA GLY A 8 -2.82 -37.58 13.15
C GLY A 8 -3.39 -38.56 14.20
N PRO A 9 -2.85 -38.60 15.43
CA PRO A 9 -1.71 -37.84 15.94
C PRO A 9 -0.36 -38.40 15.47
N SER A 10 0.67 -37.51 15.32
CA SER A 10 2.04 -37.92 15.11
C SER A 10 2.85 -37.86 16.41
N LYS A 11 3.93 -38.63 16.52
CA LYS A 11 4.84 -38.59 17.69
C LYS A 11 5.62 -37.28 17.86
N GLY A 12 5.23 -36.27 17.18
CA GLY A 12 5.89 -34.95 17.14
C GLY A 12 6.49 -34.68 15.76
N VAL A 13 6.61 -33.41 15.42
CA VAL A 13 7.20 -32.94 14.17
C VAL A 13 8.43 -32.11 14.56
N LYS A 14 9.60 -32.46 14.00
CA LYS A 14 10.85 -31.69 14.11
C LYS A 14 11.30 -31.28 12.71
N GLY A 15 11.71 -30.05 12.55
CA GLY A 15 12.23 -29.54 11.27
C GLY A 15 12.31 -28.03 11.27
N GLU A 16 12.94 -27.48 10.23
CA GLU A 16 13.08 -26.06 9.99
C GLU A 16 12.24 -25.67 8.76
N ILE A 17 11.52 -24.58 8.87
CA ILE A 17 10.69 -24.04 7.79
C ILE A 17 11.09 -22.59 7.54
N ASN A 18 11.54 -22.29 6.32
CA ASN A 18 11.78 -20.93 5.87
C ASN A 18 10.46 -20.23 5.50
N VAL A 19 10.00 -19.33 6.37
CA VAL A 19 8.77 -18.58 6.17
C VAL A 19 8.96 -17.54 5.05
N SER A 20 8.00 -17.44 4.15
CA SER A 20 7.95 -16.35 3.15
C SER A 20 7.55 -15.03 3.79
N GLY A 21 7.83 -13.91 3.10
CA GLY A 21 7.36 -12.61 3.53
C GLY A 21 5.84 -12.51 3.64
N ALA A 22 5.37 -11.62 4.50
CA ALA A 22 3.94 -11.41 4.75
C ALA A 22 3.23 -10.81 3.54
N LYS A 23 2.12 -11.40 3.11
CA LYS A 23 1.26 -10.85 2.06
C LYS A 23 0.80 -9.43 2.39
N ASN A 24 0.41 -9.19 3.64
CA ASN A 24 -0.14 -7.92 4.08
C ASN A 24 0.89 -6.78 4.07
N SER A 25 2.19 -7.08 4.26
CA SER A 25 3.27 -6.11 4.05
C SER A 25 3.60 -5.94 2.57
N CYS A 26 3.58 -7.04 1.79
CA CYS A 26 3.93 -7.00 0.37
C CYS A 26 3.02 -6.06 -0.44
N LEU A 27 1.72 -6.11 -0.23
CA LEU A 27 0.75 -5.34 -1.01
C LEU A 27 0.90 -3.82 -0.83
N PRO A 28 1.03 -3.25 0.38
CA PRO A 28 1.34 -1.83 0.56
C PRO A 28 2.67 -1.41 -0.06
N LEU A 29 3.71 -2.27 0.04
CA LEU A 29 5.03 -1.99 -0.56
C LEU A 29 4.98 -1.98 -2.09
N MET A 30 4.22 -2.90 -2.70
CA MET A 30 3.96 -2.88 -4.14
C MET A 30 3.21 -1.62 -4.56
N ALA A 31 2.18 -1.20 -3.82
CA ALA A 31 1.47 0.05 -4.09
C ALA A 31 2.38 1.28 -3.92
N ALA A 32 3.20 1.30 -2.86
CA ALA A 32 4.18 2.37 -2.61
C ALA A 32 5.20 2.52 -3.75
N SER A 33 5.45 1.45 -4.53
CA SER A 33 6.37 1.53 -5.68
C SER A 33 5.97 2.63 -6.69
N ILE A 34 4.68 2.99 -6.77
CA ILE A 34 4.18 4.08 -7.61
C ILE A 34 4.83 5.42 -7.27
N LEU A 35 5.24 5.64 -6.02
CA LEU A 35 5.92 6.87 -5.58
C LEU A 35 7.30 7.07 -6.19
N PHE A 36 7.92 6.00 -6.68
CA PHE A 36 9.31 6.00 -7.14
C PHE A 36 9.41 6.28 -8.64
N LYS A 37 10.37 7.10 -9.02
CA LYS A 37 10.75 7.30 -10.43
C LYS A 37 11.67 6.19 -10.94
N LYS A 38 12.37 5.51 -10.04
CA LYS A 38 13.35 4.46 -10.31
C LYS A 38 12.81 3.09 -9.91
N LYS A 39 13.64 2.08 -10.09
CA LYS A 39 13.33 0.69 -9.77
C LYS A 39 13.17 0.46 -8.27
N VAL A 40 12.16 -0.33 -7.92
CA VAL A 40 11.93 -0.87 -6.58
C VAL A 40 12.18 -2.38 -6.60
N ILE A 41 12.84 -2.91 -5.58
CA ILE A 41 13.13 -4.33 -5.42
C ILE A 41 12.60 -4.80 -4.07
N LEU A 42 11.66 -5.73 -4.09
CA LEU A 42 11.13 -6.39 -2.91
C LEU A 42 11.70 -7.80 -2.83
N ARG A 43 12.37 -8.14 -1.74
CA ARG A 43 12.98 -9.46 -1.49
C ARG A 43 12.14 -10.26 -0.52
N ASN A 44 12.22 -11.59 -0.58
CA ASN A 44 11.42 -12.53 0.20
C ASN A 44 9.90 -12.35 -0.03
N ALA A 45 9.50 -12.02 -1.27
CA ALA A 45 8.12 -11.79 -1.62
C ALA A 45 7.30 -13.09 -1.67
N PRO A 46 6.08 -13.13 -1.12
CA PRO A 46 5.18 -14.28 -1.26
C PRO A 46 4.48 -14.23 -2.62
N PHE A 47 4.45 -15.36 -3.35
CA PHE A 47 3.77 -15.44 -4.64
C PHE A 47 2.36 -16.01 -4.51
N VAL A 48 1.53 -15.35 -3.71
CA VAL A 48 0.11 -15.68 -3.50
C VAL A 48 -0.79 -14.91 -4.48
N LYS A 49 -2.02 -15.35 -4.65
CA LYS A 49 -2.99 -14.79 -5.62
C LYS A 49 -3.10 -13.26 -5.55
N ASP A 50 -3.21 -12.68 -4.36
CA ASP A 50 -3.36 -11.23 -4.20
C ASP A 50 -2.12 -10.46 -4.71
N VAL A 51 -0.92 -11.01 -4.51
CA VAL A 51 0.34 -10.41 -5.00
C VAL A 51 0.40 -10.47 -6.53
N LEU A 52 -0.08 -11.57 -7.13
CA LEU A 52 -0.18 -11.68 -8.59
C LEU A 52 -1.21 -10.70 -9.15
N THR A 53 -2.37 -10.54 -8.51
CA THR A 53 -3.37 -9.54 -8.89
C THR A 53 -2.83 -8.11 -8.75
N MET A 54 -2.08 -7.80 -7.68
CA MET A 54 -1.43 -6.49 -7.54
C MET A 54 -0.37 -6.25 -8.61
N LYS A 55 0.38 -7.27 -9.01
CA LYS A 55 1.30 -7.19 -10.16
C LYS A 55 0.53 -6.79 -11.43
N ASP A 56 -0.58 -7.46 -11.73
CA ASP A 56 -1.38 -7.18 -12.92
C ASP A 56 -1.99 -5.77 -12.87
N LEU A 57 -2.40 -5.33 -11.68
CA LEU A 57 -2.87 -3.97 -11.44
C LEU A 57 -1.76 -2.93 -11.74
N LEU A 58 -0.56 -3.10 -11.20
CA LEU A 58 0.56 -2.20 -11.47
C LEU A 58 0.95 -2.17 -12.95
N ILE A 59 0.93 -3.32 -13.63
CA ILE A 59 1.15 -3.40 -15.08
C ILE A 59 0.07 -2.63 -15.84
N SER A 60 -1.20 -2.78 -15.46
CA SER A 60 -2.31 -2.04 -16.07
C SER A 60 -2.18 -0.52 -15.90
N LEU A 61 -1.55 -0.08 -14.80
CA LEU A 61 -1.24 1.32 -14.55
C LEU A 61 0.02 1.81 -15.31
N GLY A 62 0.79 0.92 -15.92
CA GLY A 62 1.96 1.27 -16.74
C GLY A 62 3.32 0.98 -16.12
N SER A 63 3.36 0.33 -14.96
CA SER A 63 4.61 -0.17 -14.39
C SER A 63 5.08 -1.45 -15.10
N LYS A 64 6.39 -1.67 -15.19
CA LYS A 64 6.96 -2.97 -15.54
C LYS A 64 7.20 -3.76 -14.26
N VAL A 65 6.64 -4.97 -14.16
CA VAL A 65 6.79 -5.83 -12.98
C VAL A 65 7.36 -7.18 -13.39
N GLU A 66 8.49 -7.55 -12.80
CA GLU A 66 9.19 -8.82 -13.01
C GLU A 66 9.15 -9.63 -11.71
N LEU A 67 8.78 -10.92 -11.83
CA LEU A 67 8.77 -11.88 -10.73
C LEU A 67 9.92 -12.87 -10.93
N ILE A 68 10.84 -12.95 -9.97
CA ILE A 68 11.92 -13.94 -9.94
C ILE A 68 11.58 -14.90 -8.81
N LYS A 69 10.86 -15.98 -9.15
CA LYS A 69 10.26 -16.90 -8.18
C LYS A 69 11.31 -17.64 -7.36
N GLU A 70 12.38 -18.12 -7.99
CA GLU A 70 13.47 -18.88 -7.35
C GLU A 70 14.17 -18.05 -6.26
N LYS A 71 14.27 -16.73 -6.47
CA LYS A 71 14.91 -15.80 -5.54
C LYS A 71 13.89 -15.08 -4.62
N LYS A 72 12.60 -15.39 -4.76
CA LYS A 72 11.50 -14.69 -4.05
C LYS A 72 11.59 -13.16 -4.19
N ILE A 73 11.85 -12.66 -5.42
CA ILE A 73 12.05 -11.23 -5.69
C ILE A 73 10.95 -10.70 -6.62
N ILE A 74 10.44 -9.50 -6.30
CA ILE A 74 9.63 -8.68 -7.20
C ILE A 74 10.43 -7.43 -7.56
N LYS A 75 10.60 -7.16 -8.86
CA LYS A 75 11.19 -5.92 -9.38
C LYS A 75 10.09 -5.09 -10.04
N ILE A 76 9.95 -3.83 -9.66
CA ILE A 76 8.96 -2.91 -10.20
C ILE A 76 9.69 -1.69 -10.74
N THR A 77 9.41 -1.32 -11.99
CA THR A 77 10.05 -0.18 -12.67
C THR A 77 8.99 0.74 -13.27
N ASN A 78 9.11 2.03 -12.99
CA ASN A 78 8.15 3.06 -13.40
C ASN A 78 8.78 4.03 -14.42
N ASN A 79 9.00 3.57 -15.63
CA ASN A 79 9.65 4.35 -16.68
C ASN A 79 8.70 5.30 -17.42
N LYS A 80 7.39 5.09 -17.28
CA LYS A 80 6.34 5.85 -17.97
C LYS A 80 5.41 6.55 -16.98
N LYS A 81 4.65 7.52 -17.45
CA LYS A 81 3.55 8.13 -16.69
C LYS A 81 2.47 7.06 -16.44
N HIS A 82 2.02 6.95 -15.20
CA HIS A 82 0.97 6.00 -14.85
C HIS A 82 -0.38 6.41 -15.46
N LYS A 83 -1.18 5.41 -15.82
CA LYS A 83 -2.61 5.59 -16.06
C LYS A 83 -3.28 5.89 -14.71
N LEU A 84 -4.24 6.81 -14.74
CA LEU A 84 -4.89 7.30 -13.52
C LEU A 84 -6.30 6.71 -13.31
N ILE A 85 -6.60 5.63 -14.03
CA ILE A 85 -7.84 4.86 -13.90
C ILE A 85 -7.47 3.46 -13.44
N VAL A 86 -7.89 3.12 -12.23
CA VAL A 86 -7.73 1.78 -11.63
C VAL A 86 -8.97 0.96 -11.99
N PRO A 87 -8.85 -0.09 -12.83
CA PRO A 87 -9.98 -0.76 -13.43
C PRO A 87 -10.71 -1.68 -12.45
N TYR A 88 -12.05 -1.76 -12.60
CA TYR A 88 -12.92 -2.52 -11.72
C TYR A 88 -12.60 -4.02 -11.68
N ASN A 89 -12.34 -4.64 -12.83
CA ASN A 89 -12.08 -6.08 -12.94
C ASN A 89 -10.87 -6.57 -12.11
N LEU A 90 -9.87 -5.72 -11.88
CA LEU A 90 -8.72 -6.04 -11.04
C LEU A 90 -8.98 -5.75 -9.56
N VAL A 91 -9.74 -4.70 -9.25
CA VAL A 91 -10.02 -4.30 -7.87
C VAL A 91 -11.15 -5.15 -7.26
N SER A 92 -12.11 -5.62 -8.07
CA SER A 92 -13.22 -6.45 -7.60
C SER A 92 -12.77 -7.77 -6.95
N THR A 93 -11.63 -8.30 -7.37
CA THR A 93 -11.06 -9.56 -6.86
C THR A 93 -10.05 -9.34 -5.73
N MET A 94 -9.60 -8.09 -5.51
CA MET A 94 -8.57 -7.78 -4.51
C MET A 94 -8.84 -6.43 -3.84
N ARG A 95 -9.15 -6.46 -2.55
CA ARG A 95 -9.39 -5.24 -1.76
C ARG A 95 -8.20 -4.28 -1.69
N ALA A 96 -6.99 -4.82 -1.74
CA ALA A 96 -5.77 -4.03 -1.65
C ALA A 96 -5.58 -3.06 -2.84
N GLY A 97 -6.38 -3.15 -3.91
CA GLY A 97 -6.39 -2.16 -4.99
C GLY A 97 -6.63 -0.73 -4.51
N VAL A 98 -7.37 -0.55 -3.42
CA VAL A 98 -7.57 0.74 -2.76
C VAL A 98 -6.26 1.41 -2.33
N LEU A 99 -5.20 0.64 -2.04
CA LEU A 99 -3.89 1.16 -1.64
C LEU A 99 -3.18 1.97 -2.72
N THR A 100 -3.62 1.87 -3.97
CA THR A 100 -3.06 2.68 -5.07
C THR A 100 -3.53 4.13 -5.06
N MET A 101 -4.59 4.46 -4.32
CA MET A 101 -5.13 5.84 -4.24
C MET A 101 -4.09 6.84 -3.71
N GLY A 102 -3.50 6.54 -2.54
CA GLY A 102 -2.54 7.42 -1.88
C GLY A 102 -1.32 7.73 -2.74
N PRO A 103 -0.59 6.72 -3.24
CA PRO A 103 0.60 6.96 -4.04
C PRO A 103 0.30 7.59 -5.40
N LEU A 104 -0.82 7.28 -6.05
CA LEU A 104 -1.23 7.97 -7.28
C LEU A 104 -1.52 9.45 -6.99
N LEU A 105 -2.22 9.75 -5.88
CA LEU A 105 -2.54 11.12 -5.49
C LEU A 105 -1.26 11.92 -5.18
N ALA A 106 -0.30 11.33 -4.46
CA ALA A 106 0.98 11.97 -4.17
C ALA A 106 1.81 12.25 -5.44
N ARG A 107 1.82 11.28 -6.36
CA ARG A 107 2.60 11.37 -7.60
C ARG A 107 2.00 12.32 -8.63
N TYR A 108 0.67 12.45 -8.65
CA TYR A 108 -0.10 13.22 -9.63
C TYR A 108 -1.13 14.15 -8.95
N PRO A 109 -0.68 15.07 -8.08
CA PRO A 109 -1.55 15.83 -7.18
C PRO A 109 -2.54 16.77 -7.89
N LYS A 110 -2.26 17.17 -9.13
CA LYS A 110 -3.14 18.04 -9.95
C LYS A 110 -3.98 17.25 -10.95
N SER A 111 -3.92 15.93 -10.92
CA SER A 111 -4.63 15.07 -11.88
C SER A 111 -5.85 14.41 -11.23
N LYS A 112 -6.87 14.15 -12.04
CA LYS A 112 -8.03 13.38 -11.61
C LYS A 112 -7.71 11.89 -11.64
N ILE A 113 -7.78 11.25 -10.49
CA ILE A 113 -7.57 9.82 -10.31
C ILE A 113 -8.93 9.16 -10.16
N ARG A 114 -9.14 8.05 -10.84
CA ARG A 114 -10.36 7.25 -10.76
C ARG A 114 -10.03 5.86 -10.26
N VAL A 115 -10.56 5.50 -9.11
CA VAL A 115 -10.35 4.17 -8.53
C VAL A 115 -11.69 3.48 -8.35
N ALA A 116 -11.84 2.31 -8.97
CA ALA A 116 -13.03 1.50 -8.76
C ALA A 116 -13.09 1.02 -7.30
N LEU A 117 -14.27 1.08 -6.70
CA LEU A 117 -14.51 0.45 -5.42
C LEU A 117 -14.82 -1.02 -5.67
N GLY A 118 -13.88 -1.87 -5.31
CA GLY A 118 -14.05 -3.32 -5.40
C GLY A 118 -14.90 -3.86 -4.27
N GLY A 119 -15.84 -4.76 -4.61
CA GLY A 119 -16.76 -5.40 -3.65
C GLY A 119 -16.28 -6.74 -3.09
N GLY A 120 -15.20 -7.30 -3.57
CA GLY A 120 -14.89 -8.71 -3.46
C GLY A 120 -14.25 -9.20 -2.16
N CYS A 121 -15.00 -9.39 -1.10
CA CYS A 121 -14.61 -10.34 -0.05
C CYS A 121 -15.83 -10.82 0.74
N ALA A 122 -15.87 -12.11 1.05
CA ALA A 122 -16.89 -12.75 1.88
C ALA A 122 -17.05 -12.13 3.29
N LEU A 123 -16.10 -11.32 3.74
CA LEU A 123 -16.07 -10.66 5.05
C LEU A 123 -16.80 -9.30 5.11
N GLY A 124 -17.61 -8.94 4.09
CA GLY A 124 -18.42 -7.72 4.07
C GLY A 124 -17.77 -6.48 3.44
N ILE A 125 -18.54 -5.41 3.33
CA ILE A 125 -18.14 -4.11 2.76
C ILE A 125 -17.19 -3.44 3.76
N ARG A 126 -15.99 -3.02 3.29
CA ARG A 126 -15.12 -2.14 4.08
C ARG A 126 -15.36 -0.70 3.71
N ASP A 127 -15.63 0.09 4.72
CA ASP A 127 -15.80 1.52 4.59
C ASP A 127 -14.48 2.18 4.13
N THR A 128 -14.52 2.84 2.98
CA THR A 128 -13.41 3.63 2.45
C THR A 128 -13.47 5.09 2.86
N SER A 129 -14.48 5.50 3.65
CA SER A 129 -14.69 6.89 4.07
C SER A 129 -13.48 7.46 4.81
N TRP A 130 -12.80 6.63 5.62
CA TRP A 130 -11.58 7.04 6.34
C TRP A 130 -10.42 7.39 5.42
N HIS A 131 -10.27 6.71 4.29
CA HIS A 131 -9.28 7.05 3.27
C HIS A 131 -9.62 8.41 2.66
N LEU A 132 -10.89 8.58 2.29
CA LEU A 132 -11.36 9.77 1.60
C LEU A 132 -11.34 11.01 2.50
N SER A 133 -11.72 10.88 3.78
CA SER A 133 -11.60 11.97 4.75
C SER A 133 -10.13 12.37 5.00
N GLY A 134 -9.22 11.38 5.05
CA GLY A 134 -7.79 11.65 5.11
C GLY A 134 -7.28 12.42 3.88
N PHE A 135 -7.67 12.04 2.68
CA PHE A 135 -7.31 12.78 1.46
C PHE A 135 -7.93 14.17 1.40
N LYS A 136 -9.17 14.32 1.88
CA LYS A 136 -9.83 15.63 2.01
C LYS A 136 -9.05 16.55 2.94
N SER A 137 -8.52 16.03 4.04
CA SER A 137 -7.69 16.82 4.96
C SER A 137 -6.40 17.33 4.29
N LEU A 138 -5.89 16.63 3.29
CA LEU A 138 -4.74 17.08 2.47
C LEU A 138 -5.14 18.04 1.34
N GLY A 139 -6.42 18.42 1.21
CA GLY A 139 -6.92 19.32 0.18
C GLY A 139 -7.34 18.60 -1.12
N ALA A 140 -7.59 17.31 -1.08
CA ALA A 140 -8.15 16.58 -2.21
C ALA A 140 -9.66 16.44 -2.06
N ASP A 141 -10.40 16.80 -3.10
CA ASP A 141 -11.82 16.49 -3.23
C ASP A 141 -12.03 15.06 -3.71
N ASN A 142 -13.15 14.49 -3.35
CA ASN A 142 -13.54 13.17 -3.83
C ASN A 142 -15.04 13.10 -4.12
N ILE A 143 -15.39 12.40 -5.19
CA ILE A 143 -16.78 12.21 -5.63
C ILE A 143 -16.94 10.74 -6.03
N LEU A 144 -17.92 10.08 -5.44
CA LEU A 144 -18.36 8.75 -5.87
C LEU A 144 -19.31 8.88 -7.06
N LYS A 145 -18.92 8.31 -8.21
CA LYS A 145 -19.74 8.33 -9.42
C LYS A 145 -19.56 7.01 -10.19
N ARG A 146 -20.69 6.33 -10.48
CA ARG A 146 -20.73 5.08 -11.26
C ARG A 146 -19.77 4.01 -10.75
N GLY A 147 -19.74 3.74 -9.44
CA GLY A 147 -18.86 2.74 -8.81
C GLY A 147 -17.38 3.12 -8.73
N TYR A 148 -17.02 4.34 -9.11
CA TYR A 148 -15.65 4.87 -9.01
C TYR A 148 -15.58 6.02 -8.00
N VAL A 149 -14.55 6.01 -7.18
CA VAL A 149 -14.13 7.21 -6.47
C VAL A 149 -13.24 8.01 -7.40
N ASN A 150 -13.64 9.25 -7.65
CA ASN A 150 -12.85 10.23 -8.38
C ASN A 150 -12.17 11.13 -7.34
N ILE A 151 -10.84 11.16 -7.32
CA ILE A 151 -10.04 11.97 -6.39
C ILE A 151 -9.26 12.99 -7.20
N TYR A 152 -9.28 14.25 -6.78
CA TYR A 152 -8.55 15.33 -7.44
C TYR A 152 -8.26 16.45 -6.45
N SER A 153 -7.29 17.28 -6.75
CA SER A 153 -7.03 18.52 -6.01
C SER A 153 -6.80 19.66 -6.99
N LYS A 154 -7.64 20.69 -6.91
CA LYS A 154 -7.53 21.89 -7.78
C LYS A 154 -6.26 22.69 -7.46
N ASN A 155 -5.99 22.87 -6.17
CA ASN A 155 -4.92 23.75 -5.69
C ASN A 155 -3.64 23.00 -5.28
N GLY A 156 -3.56 21.70 -5.60
CA GLY A 156 -2.51 20.81 -5.10
C GLY A 156 -2.76 20.39 -3.65
N LEU A 157 -1.95 19.46 -3.17
CA LEU A 157 -2.05 18.92 -1.82
C LEU A 157 -1.23 19.78 -0.85
N LYS A 158 -1.70 19.89 0.39
CA LYS A 158 -1.07 20.69 1.45
C LYS A 158 -0.89 19.85 2.71
N GLY A 159 0.15 20.17 3.48
CA GLY A 159 0.37 19.60 4.79
C GLY A 159 -0.77 19.92 5.76
N ASN A 160 -1.12 18.97 6.62
CA ASN A 160 -2.18 19.15 7.61
C ASN A 160 -1.99 18.19 8.80
N ILE A 161 -2.78 18.44 9.85
CA ILE A 161 -2.94 17.56 10.99
C ILE A 161 -4.26 16.79 10.79
N PHE A 162 -4.18 15.47 10.76
CA PHE A 162 -5.34 14.60 10.64
C PHE A 162 -5.36 13.52 11.73
N LYS A 163 -6.52 13.28 12.32
CA LYS A 163 -6.73 12.20 13.27
C LYS A 163 -7.78 11.24 12.73
N PHE A 164 -7.42 9.96 12.54
CA PHE A 164 -8.40 8.94 12.21
C PHE A 164 -9.42 8.77 13.33
N PRO A 165 -10.73 8.81 13.05
CA PRO A 165 -11.76 8.54 14.03
C PRO A 165 -11.65 7.14 14.62
N LYS A 166 -11.30 6.16 13.76
CA LYS A 166 -11.07 4.77 14.12
C LYS A 166 -9.75 4.29 13.50
N VAL A 167 -9.03 3.41 14.21
CA VAL A 167 -7.80 2.81 13.69
C VAL A 167 -8.09 1.99 12.43
N THR A 168 -7.35 2.25 11.38
CA THR A 168 -7.47 1.56 10.08
C THR A 168 -6.10 1.29 9.48
N VAL A 169 -5.82 0.04 9.12
CA VAL A 169 -4.53 -0.38 8.54
C VAL A 169 -4.35 0.21 7.14
N THR A 170 -5.29 -0.05 6.25
CA THR A 170 -5.21 0.41 4.86
C THR A 170 -5.38 1.93 4.73
N GLY A 171 -6.21 2.54 5.59
CA GLY A 171 -6.34 4.00 5.67
C GLY A 171 -5.03 4.66 6.08
N SER A 172 -4.37 4.13 7.13
CA SER A 172 -3.06 4.60 7.58
C SER A 172 -2.02 4.50 6.46
N SER A 173 -1.91 3.33 5.83
CA SER A 173 -0.96 3.11 4.73
C SER A 173 -1.21 4.07 3.57
N ASN A 174 -2.46 4.27 3.16
CA ASN A 174 -2.81 5.19 2.08
C ASN A 174 -2.46 6.64 2.41
N LEU A 175 -2.81 7.11 3.60
CA LEU A 175 -2.55 8.50 3.97
C LEU A 175 -1.06 8.77 4.15
N ILE A 176 -0.30 7.82 4.70
CA ILE A 176 1.16 7.88 4.76
C ILE A 176 1.74 8.03 3.34
N MET A 177 1.35 7.14 2.41
CA MET A 177 1.82 7.20 1.03
C MET A 177 1.42 8.50 0.31
N ALA A 178 0.23 9.02 0.59
CA ALA A 178 -0.22 10.29 0.03
C ALA A 178 0.60 11.48 0.52
N SER A 179 1.11 11.42 1.76
CA SER A 179 1.77 12.56 2.43
C SER A 179 3.26 12.70 2.13
N VAL A 180 3.97 11.61 1.81
CA VAL A 180 5.45 11.61 1.75
C VAL A 180 6.06 12.51 0.68
N LEU A 181 5.33 12.81 -0.41
CA LEU A 181 5.79 13.70 -1.49
C LEU A 181 5.16 15.11 -1.44
N ILE A 182 4.32 15.39 -0.44
CA ILE A 182 3.66 16.69 -0.31
C ILE A 182 4.57 17.63 0.51
N LYS A 183 4.91 18.78 -0.06
CA LYS A 183 5.73 19.78 0.63
C LYS A 183 5.11 20.20 1.97
N GLY A 184 5.96 20.32 2.99
CA GLY A 184 5.56 20.74 4.32
C GLY A 184 5.49 19.59 5.34
N GLU A 185 4.95 19.90 6.49
CA GLU A 185 4.81 18.98 7.62
C GLU A 185 3.38 18.44 7.69
N HIS A 186 3.28 17.15 7.95
CA HIS A 186 2.01 16.45 8.15
C HIS A 186 2.05 15.72 9.48
N ILE A 187 0.98 15.78 10.26
CA ILE A 187 0.81 14.99 11.46
C ILE A 187 -0.41 14.10 11.31
N ILE A 188 -0.19 12.80 11.39
CA ILE A 188 -1.26 11.81 11.31
C ILE A 188 -1.37 11.13 12.67
N LYS A 189 -2.56 11.24 13.30
CA LYS A 189 -2.87 10.68 14.61
C LYS A 189 -3.81 9.47 14.47
N ASN A 190 -3.76 8.60 15.48
CA ASN A 190 -4.57 7.38 15.57
C ASN A 190 -4.37 6.41 14.40
N ILE A 191 -3.12 6.30 13.91
CA ILE A 191 -2.74 5.34 12.87
C ILE A 191 -2.72 3.90 13.42
N SER A 192 -2.81 2.92 12.53
CA SER A 192 -2.50 1.54 12.87
C SER A 192 -0.99 1.37 13.09
N ILE A 193 -0.64 0.53 14.07
CA ILE A 193 0.75 0.15 14.38
C ILE A 193 1.02 -1.31 14.07
N GLU A 194 0.16 -1.93 13.26
CA GLU A 194 0.36 -3.28 12.77
C GLU A 194 1.69 -3.42 12.01
N PRO A 195 2.31 -4.61 12.00
CA PRO A 195 3.61 -4.83 11.38
C PRO A 195 3.71 -4.30 9.95
N GLU A 196 2.69 -4.50 9.13
CA GLU A 196 2.65 -4.05 7.74
C GLU A 196 2.70 -2.53 7.59
N VAL A 197 2.17 -1.77 8.55
CA VAL A 197 2.28 -0.28 8.54
C VAL A 197 3.67 0.16 8.96
N LYS A 198 4.26 -0.53 9.94
CA LYS A 198 5.66 -0.28 10.35
C LYS A 198 6.64 -0.63 9.24
N ASP A 199 6.42 -1.73 8.52
CA ASP A 199 7.21 -2.14 7.36
C ASP A 199 7.15 -1.10 6.26
N LEU A 200 5.94 -0.56 5.97
CA LEU A 200 5.78 0.52 4.99
C LEU A 200 6.56 1.77 5.42
N ILE A 201 6.46 2.18 6.68
CA ILE A 201 7.20 3.34 7.21
C ILE A 201 8.72 3.11 7.09
N LYS A 202 9.20 1.93 7.49
CA LYS A 202 10.61 1.55 7.38
C LYS A 202 11.09 1.59 5.92
N PHE A 203 10.31 1.02 5.00
CA PHE A 203 10.60 1.04 3.57
C PHE A 203 10.72 2.46 3.02
N LEU A 204 9.74 3.31 3.33
CA LEU A 204 9.73 4.70 2.87
C LEU A 204 10.91 5.49 3.45
N ASN A 205 11.21 5.33 4.75
CA ASN A 205 12.36 5.99 5.39
C ASN A 205 13.70 5.53 4.82
N ASN A 206 13.87 4.24 4.58
CA ASN A 206 15.06 3.70 3.91
C ASN A 206 15.21 4.22 2.47
N SER A 207 14.14 4.74 1.91
CA SER A 207 14.10 5.32 0.57
C SER A 207 14.15 6.87 0.57
N GLY A 208 14.45 7.48 1.72
CA GLY A 208 14.63 8.92 1.86
C GLY A 208 13.42 9.70 2.35
N ALA A 209 12.31 9.03 2.69
CA ALA A 209 11.21 9.70 3.39
C ALA A 209 11.64 10.13 4.81
N LYS A 210 10.93 11.09 5.37
CA LYS A 210 11.19 11.62 6.71
C LYS A 210 9.94 11.42 7.59
N ILE A 211 9.76 10.20 8.08
CA ILE A 211 8.62 9.80 8.92
C ILE A 211 9.14 9.45 10.31
N LYS A 212 8.60 10.11 11.35
CA LYS A 212 8.97 9.87 12.75
C LYS A 212 7.71 9.63 13.58
N PHE A 213 7.76 8.64 14.49
CA PHE A 213 6.75 8.51 15.53
C PHE A 213 6.91 9.64 16.56
N ILE A 214 5.81 10.31 16.87
CA ILE A 214 5.71 11.37 17.90
C ILE A 214 4.79 10.97 19.05
N GLY A 215 4.35 9.73 19.07
CA GLY A 215 3.52 9.09 20.08
C GLY A 215 3.17 7.67 19.64
N LYS A 216 2.50 6.89 20.52
CA LYS A 216 2.20 5.47 20.28
C LYS A 216 1.50 5.23 18.94
N ARG A 217 0.55 6.10 18.55
CA ARG A 217 -0.23 6.00 17.29
C ARG A 217 -0.22 7.31 16.51
N SER A 218 0.84 8.09 16.62
CA SER A 218 0.97 9.37 15.95
C SER A 218 2.31 9.47 15.25
N ILE A 219 2.30 9.93 14.03
CA ILE A 219 3.49 10.16 13.22
C ILE A 219 3.51 11.58 12.70
N LYS A 220 4.72 12.06 12.49
CA LYS A 220 5.05 13.30 11.80
C LYS A 220 5.78 12.94 10.51
N ILE A 221 5.36 13.51 9.39
CA ILE A 221 5.94 13.31 8.08
C ILE A 221 6.41 14.67 7.57
N GLN A 222 7.68 14.79 7.24
CA GLN A 222 8.19 15.91 6.47
C GLN A 222 8.25 15.49 5.01
N GLY A 223 7.47 16.15 4.17
CA GLY A 223 7.42 15.83 2.74
C GLY A 223 8.76 16.04 2.04
N VAL A 224 9.08 15.16 1.10
CA VAL A 224 10.30 15.18 0.29
C VAL A 224 9.97 15.36 -1.19
N SER A 225 10.90 15.88 -1.98
CA SER A 225 10.69 16.09 -3.42
C SER A 225 10.65 14.80 -4.22
N GLU A 226 11.38 13.78 -3.77
CA GLU A 226 11.41 12.45 -4.39
C GLU A 226 11.90 11.39 -3.41
N LEU A 227 11.57 10.15 -3.70
CA LEU A 227 12.14 8.97 -3.05
C LEU A 227 13.23 8.38 -3.95
N ILE A 228 14.33 8.00 -3.32
CA ILE A 228 15.44 7.33 -3.96
C ILE A 228 15.23 5.81 -3.96
N ASN A 229 16.20 5.02 -4.32
CA ASN A 229 16.12 3.58 -4.49
C ASN A 229 15.28 2.84 -3.45
N GLY A 230 14.21 2.18 -3.88
CA GLY A 230 13.38 1.34 -3.02
C GLY A 230 13.89 -0.10 -3.01
N CYS A 231 14.46 -0.54 -1.88
CA CYS A 231 14.80 -1.94 -1.65
C CYS A 231 14.43 -2.33 -0.22
N LEU A 232 13.69 -3.42 -0.09
CA LEU A 232 13.34 -3.97 1.22
C LEU A 232 13.41 -5.50 1.18
N LEU A 233 14.06 -6.04 2.20
CA LEU A 233 13.94 -7.43 2.64
C LEU A 233 12.97 -7.44 3.83
N TYR A 234 11.94 -8.25 3.80
CA TYR A 234 10.98 -8.38 4.90
C TYR A 234 10.62 -9.85 5.15
N THR A 235 10.23 -10.14 6.37
CA THR A 235 9.80 -11.47 6.81
C THR A 235 8.36 -11.38 7.32
N SER A 236 7.67 -12.50 7.37
CA SER A 236 6.40 -12.57 8.09
C SER A 236 6.69 -12.49 9.59
N PRO A 237 5.96 -11.65 10.36
CA PRO A 237 6.09 -11.69 11.80
C PRO A 237 5.65 -13.05 12.33
N SER A 238 6.29 -13.54 13.40
CA SER A 238 5.83 -14.71 14.11
C SER A 238 4.46 -14.46 14.73
N PRO A 239 3.55 -15.44 14.76
CA PRO A 239 2.28 -15.30 15.47
C PRO A 239 2.40 -15.05 16.98
N ARG A 240 3.62 -15.15 17.52
CA ARG A 240 3.92 -14.98 18.94
C ARG A 240 4.68 -13.67 19.26
N ASP A 241 4.97 -12.83 18.25
CA ASP A 241 5.66 -11.55 18.43
C ASP A 241 4.70 -10.41 18.79
#